data_4f738eac2d51ad9953d36a46a36f8a1f
#
_entry.id   4f738eac2d51ad9953d36a46a36f8a1f
#
_cell.length_a   1.000
_cell.length_b   1.000
_cell.length_c   1.000
_cell.angle_alpha   90.00
_cell.angle_beta   90.00
_cell.angle_gamma   90.00
#
_symmetry.space_group_name_H-M   'P 1'
#
loop_
_entity.id
_entity.type
_entity.pdbx_description
1 polymer ?
#
loop_
_entity_poly.entity_id
_entity_poly.type
_entity_poly.pdbx_seq_one_letter_code
_entity_poly.pdbx_strand_id
1 'polypeptide(L)'
;MLNTEKRNEASMHIDRMDTLSMVSLINKENMNAVMAVEKALPDIAKVCDKVAECFAGGGRLFYIGAGTSGRLGIIDAAECPPTFGVPHEQVVGIIAGGEKCIVRAGEGNEDSAEDGKNDVGAV
;
A
#
# COMPACT_ATOMS: atom_id res chain seq x y z
N MET A 1 15.38 -2.43 -14.90
CA MET A 1 13.99 -2.90 -14.89
C MET A 1 13.65 -3.25 -13.45
N LEU A 2 12.62 -2.65 -12.89
CA LEU A 2 12.16 -2.93 -11.53
C LEU A 2 11.67 -4.38 -11.44
N ASN A 3 11.79 -5.00 -10.26
CA ASN A 3 11.35 -6.39 -10.08
C ASN A 3 9.84 -6.55 -10.33
N THR A 4 9.06 -5.51 -10.05
CA THR A 4 7.61 -5.43 -10.29
C THR A 4 7.23 -5.40 -11.77
N GLU A 5 8.17 -5.05 -12.65
CA GLU A 5 7.98 -4.98 -14.11
C GLU A 5 8.42 -6.26 -14.83
N LYS A 6 8.93 -7.25 -14.10
CA LYS A 6 9.33 -8.52 -14.69
C LYS A 6 8.10 -9.36 -15.02
N ARG A 7 8.16 -10.03 -16.18
CA ARG A 7 7.15 -11.01 -16.55
C ARG A 7 7.19 -12.21 -15.60
N ASN A 8 6.02 -12.66 -15.19
CA ASN A 8 5.88 -13.90 -14.45
C ASN A 8 5.86 -15.07 -15.45
N GLU A 9 6.87 -15.94 -15.41
CA GLU A 9 7.00 -17.08 -16.33
C GLU A 9 5.81 -18.05 -16.22
N ALA A 10 5.26 -18.24 -15.03
CA ALA A 10 4.11 -19.10 -14.81
C ALA A 10 2.84 -18.62 -15.56
N SER A 11 2.71 -17.32 -15.78
CA SER A 11 1.54 -16.70 -16.44
C SER A 11 1.77 -16.33 -17.90
N MET A 12 2.88 -16.75 -18.53
CA MET A 12 3.22 -16.37 -19.93
C MET A 12 2.16 -16.76 -20.95
N HIS A 13 1.36 -17.76 -20.69
CA HIS A 13 0.32 -18.28 -21.60
C HIS A 13 -1.08 -18.23 -20.96
N ILE A 14 -1.30 -17.30 -20.03
CA ILE A 14 -2.57 -17.17 -19.31
C ILE A 14 -3.74 -16.89 -20.26
N ASP A 15 -3.50 -16.20 -21.37
CA ASP A 15 -4.46 -15.90 -22.44
C ASP A 15 -5.00 -17.13 -23.18
N ARG A 16 -4.33 -18.28 -23.05
CA ARG A 16 -4.69 -19.56 -23.69
C ARG A 16 -5.28 -20.59 -22.72
N MET A 17 -5.38 -20.24 -21.45
CA MET A 17 -5.92 -21.13 -20.43
C MET A 17 -7.45 -21.07 -20.39
N ASP A 18 -8.08 -22.17 -20.00
CA ASP A 18 -9.48 -22.14 -19.59
C ASP A 18 -9.63 -21.35 -18.28
N THR A 19 -10.85 -20.89 -17.98
CA THR A 19 -11.12 -20.03 -16.83
C THR A 19 -10.68 -20.63 -15.50
N LEU A 20 -10.93 -21.94 -15.30
CA LEU A 20 -10.56 -22.60 -14.04
C LEU A 20 -9.04 -22.66 -13.87
N SER A 21 -8.32 -23.02 -14.92
CA SER A 21 -6.85 -23.03 -14.93
C SER A 21 -6.28 -21.63 -14.67
N MET A 22 -6.85 -20.60 -15.30
CA MET A 22 -6.45 -19.21 -15.10
C MET A 22 -6.60 -18.76 -13.64
N VAL A 23 -7.79 -18.92 -13.04
CA VAL A 23 -8.02 -18.50 -11.65
C VAL A 23 -7.23 -19.34 -10.66
N SER A 24 -7.01 -20.62 -10.95
CA SER A 24 -6.18 -21.50 -10.13
C SER A 24 -4.71 -21.05 -10.16
N LEU A 25 -4.19 -20.64 -11.31
CA LEU A 25 -2.85 -20.09 -11.44
C LEU A 25 -2.71 -18.79 -10.64
N ILE A 26 -3.64 -17.85 -10.80
CA ILE A 26 -3.65 -16.59 -10.04
C ILE A 26 -3.65 -16.87 -8.55
N ASN A 27 -4.53 -17.77 -8.08
CA ASN A 27 -4.58 -18.11 -6.66
C ASN A 27 -3.28 -18.74 -6.16
N LYS A 28 -2.64 -19.60 -6.96
CA LYS A 28 -1.33 -20.17 -6.62
C LYS A 28 -0.24 -19.11 -6.52
N GLU A 29 -0.21 -18.18 -7.45
CA GLU A 29 0.78 -17.08 -7.42
C GLU A 29 0.56 -16.13 -6.23
N ASN A 30 -0.67 -15.94 -5.77
CA ASN A 30 -0.96 -15.17 -4.56
C ASN A 30 -0.29 -15.76 -3.31
N MET A 31 -0.06 -17.08 -3.27
CA MET A 31 0.68 -17.69 -2.16
C MET A 31 2.13 -17.21 -2.07
N ASN A 32 2.74 -16.85 -3.20
CA ASN A 32 4.09 -16.28 -3.21
C ASN A 32 4.15 -14.93 -2.46
N ALA A 33 3.09 -14.13 -2.53
CA ALA A 33 2.99 -12.88 -1.77
C ALA A 33 2.92 -13.16 -0.26
N VAL A 34 2.09 -14.13 0.16
CA VAL A 34 2.00 -14.55 1.57
C VAL A 34 3.35 -15.04 2.10
N MET A 35 4.06 -15.88 1.33
CA MET A 35 5.38 -16.39 1.70
C MET A 35 6.45 -15.29 1.75
N ALA A 36 6.31 -14.24 0.93
CA ALA A 36 7.20 -13.08 0.98
C ALA A 36 6.99 -12.27 2.26
N VAL A 37 5.73 -12.04 2.64
CA VAL A 37 5.36 -11.37 3.90
C VAL A 37 5.86 -12.16 5.11
N GLU A 38 5.72 -13.50 5.11
CA GLU A 38 6.20 -14.36 6.19
C GLU A 38 7.69 -14.13 6.48
N LYS A 39 8.51 -14.01 5.43
CA LYS A 39 9.95 -13.72 5.57
C LYS A 39 10.23 -12.33 6.14
N ALA A 40 9.32 -11.37 5.97
CA ALA A 40 9.46 -10.00 6.43
C ALA A 40 8.88 -9.79 7.85
N LEU A 41 8.21 -10.78 8.45
CA LEU A 41 7.55 -10.65 9.75
C LEU A 41 8.45 -10.06 10.86
N PRO A 42 9.75 -10.41 10.98
CA PRO A 42 10.60 -9.82 12.01
C PRO A 42 10.80 -8.30 11.85
N ASP A 43 10.81 -7.80 10.62
CA ASP A 43 10.94 -6.37 10.36
C ASP A 43 9.58 -5.65 10.47
N ILE A 44 8.50 -6.31 10.07
CA ILE A 44 7.14 -5.83 10.29
C ILE A 44 6.88 -5.65 11.80
N ALA A 45 7.26 -6.62 12.62
CA ALA A 45 7.10 -6.52 14.08
C ALA A 45 7.83 -5.30 14.66
N LYS A 46 9.06 -5.04 14.23
CA LYS A 46 9.81 -3.85 14.66
C LYS A 46 9.11 -2.53 14.28
N VAL A 47 8.50 -2.48 13.08
CA VAL A 47 7.71 -1.31 12.67
C VAL A 47 6.49 -1.15 13.55
N CYS A 48 5.75 -2.24 13.82
CA CYS A 48 4.60 -2.21 14.72
C CYS A 48 4.96 -1.69 16.11
N ASP A 49 6.07 -2.16 16.69
CA ASP A 49 6.55 -1.71 18.00
C ASP A 49 6.85 -0.20 17.97
N LYS A 50 7.49 0.29 16.91
CA LYS A 50 7.80 1.72 16.75
C LYS A 50 6.56 2.58 16.58
N VAL A 51 5.55 2.11 15.87
CA VAL A 51 4.27 2.80 15.72
C VAL A 51 3.55 2.86 17.08
N ALA A 52 3.54 1.76 17.84
CA ALA A 52 2.96 1.71 19.17
C ALA A 52 3.64 2.69 20.15
N GLU A 53 4.98 2.72 20.16
CA GLU A 53 5.76 3.69 20.93
C GLU A 53 5.42 5.15 20.52
N CYS A 54 5.31 5.40 19.22
CA CYS A 54 4.96 6.72 18.68
C CYS A 54 3.57 7.15 19.16
N PHE A 55 2.58 6.29 19.09
CA PHE A 55 1.21 6.58 19.54
C PHE A 55 1.15 6.81 21.05
N ALA A 56 1.87 6.02 21.85
CA ALA A 56 1.98 6.21 23.30
C ALA A 56 2.59 7.58 23.67
N GLY A 57 3.45 8.12 22.80
CA GLY A 57 4.02 9.45 22.93
C GLY A 57 3.18 10.58 22.34
N GLY A 58 1.95 10.32 21.87
CA GLY A 58 1.07 11.30 21.23
C GLY A 58 1.45 11.62 19.77
N GLY A 59 2.26 10.78 19.14
CA GLY A 59 2.64 10.92 17.73
C GLY A 59 1.58 10.39 16.76
N ARG A 60 1.89 10.49 15.48
CA ARG A 60 0.99 10.16 14.36
C ARG A 60 1.65 9.20 13.38
N LEU A 61 0.85 8.43 12.65
CA LEU A 61 1.28 7.59 11.53
C LEU A 61 0.85 8.23 10.20
N PHE A 62 1.76 8.30 9.25
CA PHE A 62 1.48 8.76 7.89
C PHE A 62 1.74 7.64 6.89
N TYR A 63 0.71 7.29 6.12
CA TYR A 63 0.85 6.49 4.91
C TYR A 63 1.02 7.42 3.71
N ILE A 64 2.11 7.25 2.96
CA ILE A 64 2.39 8.06 1.78
C ILE A 64 2.61 7.12 0.60
N GLY A 65 1.88 7.32 -0.48
CA GLY A 65 2.01 6.47 -1.65
C GLY A 65 1.36 7.02 -2.90
N ALA A 66 1.74 6.46 -4.05
CA ALA A 66 1.12 6.74 -5.33
C ALA A 66 0.19 5.59 -5.74
N GLY A 67 -0.81 5.87 -6.57
CA GLY A 67 -1.69 4.88 -7.15
C GLY A 67 -2.37 3.97 -6.12
N THR A 68 -2.29 2.65 -6.32
CA THR A 68 -2.91 1.66 -5.42
C THR A 68 -2.30 1.68 -4.02
N SER A 69 -0.98 1.90 -3.89
CA SER A 69 -0.32 1.99 -2.59
C SER A 69 -0.87 3.14 -1.75
N GLY A 70 -1.05 4.33 -2.35
CA GLY A 70 -1.67 5.47 -1.67
C GLY A 70 -3.12 5.21 -1.28
N ARG A 71 -3.91 4.54 -2.15
CA ARG A 71 -5.30 4.16 -1.85
C ARG A 71 -5.41 3.21 -0.67
N LEU A 72 -4.51 2.21 -0.58
CA LEU A 72 -4.48 1.29 0.56
C LEU A 72 -4.19 2.01 1.87
N GLY A 73 -3.24 2.95 1.87
CA GLY A 73 -2.96 3.78 3.05
C GLY A 73 -4.15 4.65 3.48
N ILE A 74 -4.89 5.22 2.50
CA ILE A 74 -6.11 6.00 2.78
C ILE A 74 -7.21 5.11 3.35
N ILE A 75 -7.41 3.91 2.81
CA ILE A 75 -8.42 2.96 3.30
C ILE A 75 -8.11 2.61 4.76
N ASP A 76 -6.88 2.23 5.08
CA ASP A 76 -6.48 1.90 6.46
C ASP A 76 -6.68 3.09 7.40
N ALA A 77 -6.23 4.29 7.01
CA ALA A 77 -6.41 5.51 7.79
C ALA A 77 -7.89 5.84 8.05
N ALA A 78 -8.76 5.66 7.05
CA ALA A 78 -10.19 5.92 7.18
C ALA A 78 -10.90 4.93 8.12
N GLU A 79 -10.42 3.69 8.21
CA GLU A 79 -10.99 2.63 9.05
C GLU A 79 -10.50 2.70 10.52
N CYS A 80 -9.41 3.41 10.81
CA CYS A 80 -8.89 3.51 12.17
C CYS A 80 -9.86 4.17 13.16
N PRO A 81 -10.53 5.31 12.86
CA PRO A 81 -11.47 5.94 13.79
C PRO A 81 -12.67 5.05 14.15
N PRO A 82 -13.42 4.45 13.20
CA PRO A 82 -14.57 3.61 13.55
C PRO A 82 -14.17 2.30 14.21
N THR A 83 -12.97 1.77 13.92
CA THR A 83 -12.51 0.48 14.43
C THR A 83 -11.90 0.60 15.83
N PHE A 84 -11.11 1.63 16.07
CA PHE A 84 -10.32 1.79 17.29
C PHE A 84 -10.72 3.00 18.13
N GLY A 85 -11.66 3.84 17.69
CA GLY A 85 -12.10 5.03 18.40
C GLY A 85 -11.03 6.12 18.52
N VAL A 86 -10.08 6.18 17.60
CA VAL A 86 -9.00 7.15 17.57
C VAL A 86 -9.38 8.41 16.77
N PRO A 87 -8.72 9.56 17.02
CA PRO A 87 -8.91 10.75 16.17
C PRO A 87 -8.49 10.51 14.73
N HIS A 88 -9.16 11.18 13.77
CA HIS A 88 -8.83 11.10 12.35
C HIS A 88 -7.39 11.54 12.02
N GLU A 89 -6.83 12.40 12.86
CA GLU A 89 -5.49 12.94 12.68
C GLU A 89 -4.39 11.98 13.12
N GLN A 90 -4.71 10.90 13.85
CA GLN A 90 -3.72 9.98 14.38
C GLN A 90 -3.12 9.08 13.30
N VAL A 91 -3.91 8.68 12.33
CA VAL A 91 -3.46 7.93 11.15
C VAL A 91 -3.92 8.66 9.91
N VAL A 92 -2.99 9.08 9.08
CA VAL A 92 -3.26 9.94 7.91
C VAL A 92 -2.75 9.27 6.64
N GLY A 93 -3.61 9.19 5.63
CA GLY A 93 -3.25 8.71 4.31
C GLY A 93 -3.01 9.88 3.34
N ILE A 94 -1.87 9.86 2.65
CA ILE A 94 -1.48 10.83 1.63
C ILE A 94 -1.28 10.11 0.31
N ILE A 95 -1.99 10.53 -0.73
CA ILE A 95 -1.85 9.99 -2.08
C ILE A 95 -1.25 11.02 -3.03
N ALA A 96 -0.24 10.62 -3.78
CA ALA A 96 0.36 11.46 -4.81
C ALA A 96 -0.69 11.94 -5.82
N GLY A 97 -0.72 13.23 -6.11
CA GLY A 97 -1.71 13.88 -6.95
C GLY A 97 -3.01 14.27 -6.24
N GLY A 98 -3.10 14.07 -4.90
CA GLY A 98 -4.19 14.53 -4.05
C GLY A 98 -5.48 13.71 -4.17
N GLU A 99 -6.55 14.16 -3.52
CA GLU A 99 -7.83 13.45 -3.37
C GLU A 99 -8.44 12.95 -4.68
N LYS A 100 -8.30 13.68 -5.78
CA LYS A 100 -8.78 13.24 -7.11
C LYS A 100 -8.19 11.90 -7.54
N CYS A 101 -6.97 11.57 -7.07
CA CYS A 101 -6.27 10.33 -7.38
C CYS A 101 -6.74 9.13 -6.54
N ILE A 102 -7.61 9.36 -5.55
CA ILE A 102 -8.29 8.27 -4.81
C ILE A 102 -9.20 7.49 -5.77
N VAL A 103 -10.02 8.21 -6.54
CA VAL A 103 -11.06 7.62 -7.41
C VAL A 103 -10.68 7.57 -8.89
N ARG A 104 -9.61 8.26 -9.31
CA ARG A 104 -9.16 8.29 -10.71
C ARG A 104 -7.67 8.02 -10.76
N ALA A 105 -7.21 7.28 -11.79
CA ALA A 105 -5.78 7.15 -12.06
C ALA A 105 -5.19 8.52 -12.42
N GLY A 106 -4.12 8.91 -11.75
CA GLY A 106 -3.31 10.07 -12.10
C GLY A 106 -1.96 9.56 -12.60
N GLU A 107 -1.59 9.93 -13.82
CA GLU A 107 -0.28 9.60 -14.39
C GLU A 107 0.74 10.69 -14.03
N GLY A 108 2.00 10.31 -13.84
CA GLY A 108 3.13 11.23 -13.65
C GLY A 108 3.25 11.87 -12.26
N ASN A 109 2.44 11.48 -11.29
CA ASN A 109 2.52 12.03 -9.92
C ASN A 109 3.48 11.22 -9.00
N GLU A 110 3.93 10.04 -9.42
CA GLU A 110 4.67 9.12 -8.56
C GLU A 110 6.16 9.46 -8.41
N ASP A 111 6.73 10.18 -9.38
CA ASP A 111 8.18 10.47 -9.44
C ASP A 111 8.52 11.92 -9.01
N SER A 112 7.54 12.71 -8.55
CA SER A 112 7.76 14.08 -8.12
C SER A 112 8.15 14.17 -6.64
N ALA A 113 9.45 14.29 -6.37
CA ALA A 113 9.96 14.52 -5.02
C ALA A 113 9.50 15.85 -4.41
N GLU A 114 9.26 16.87 -5.25
CA GLU A 114 8.79 18.19 -4.83
C GLU A 114 7.34 18.12 -4.36
N ASP A 115 6.46 17.47 -5.14
CA ASP A 115 5.07 17.29 -4.76
C ASP A 115 4.95 16.45 -3.48
N GLY A 116 5.73 15.37 -3.37
CA GLY A 116 5.76 14.56 -2.16
C GLY A 116 6.19 15.35 -0.91
N LYS A 117 7.16 16.26 -1.05
CA LYS A 117 7.57 17.15 0.04
C LYS A 117 6.47 18.14 0.41
N ASN A 118 5.77 18.70 -0.58
CA ASN A 118 4.68 19.65 -0.36
C ASN A 118 3.47 18.97 0.29
N ASP A 119 3.11 17.75 -0.16
CA ASP A 119 2.01 16.97 0.40
C ASP A 119 2.24 16.63 1.88
N VAL A 120 3.48 16.24 2.25
CA VAL A 120 3.85 15.98 3.65
C VAL A 120 3.87 17.27 4.46
N GLY A 121 4.28 18.39 3.88
CA GLY A 121 4.35 19.68 4.56
C GLY A 121 2.99 20.32 4.81
N ALA A 122 1.92 19.81 4.18
CA ALA A 122 0.55 20.34 4.30
C ALA A 122 -0.25 19.71 5.46
N VAL A 123 0.25 18.65 6.10
CA VAL A 123 -0.38 17.87 7.17
C VAL A 123 0.47 17.89 8.44
#